data_ad3f7d11d0987649f1feefb545c8ca1b
#
_entry.id   ad3f7d11d0987649f1feefb545c8ca1b
#
_cell.length_a   1.000
_cell.length_b   1.000
_cell.length_c   1.000
_cell.angle_alpha   90.00
_cell.angle_beta   90.00
_cell.angle_gamma   90.00
#
_symmetry.space_group_name_H-M   'P 1'
#
loop_
_entity.id
_entity.type
_entity.pdbx_description
1 polymer ?
#
loop_
_entity_poly.entity_id
_entity_poly.type
_entity_poly.pdbx_seq_one_letter_code
_entity_poly.pdbx_strand_id
1 'polypeptide(L)'
;MILFLRKNSFRVFQAGARVFALLIPARYWYRAVLQLCRLQAFFLRPLIAISPYRGDRRGSVLVAWLMNSWFQQLSALHRPFPISVRSTGDQVVHQAASNPKGFVICSGHLPLVHCLVRSLTDMGHPPTAVVSREKGSNEGKYWVWGSGEALPAMLPSRDVLIKVRTILRHGGSVAALVDRGISRTFHHNIFRLIHSLGAQVVFATVALQPDGETLVEYFAPPDPFFSSDETIAINLQALQAGIDRALMPSSTLTAAPVLPPKDIPPESAANFSRRNSILRSDSEASNR
;
A
#
# COMPACT_ATOMS: atom_id res chain seq x y z
N MET A 1 17.17 19.47 17.78
CA MET A 1 15.92 19.39 18.57
C MET A 1 14.90 18.40 17.95
N ILE A 2 14.49 18.51 16.70
CA ILE A 2 13.48 17.60 16.06
C ILE A 2 13.94 16.13 16.04
N LEU A 3 15.18 15.83 15.71
CA LEU A 3 15.73 14.46 15.72
C LEU A 3 15.81 13.87 17.13
N PHE A 4 16.10 14.68 18.15
CA PHE A 4 16.11 14.26 19.55
C PHE A 4 14.70 13.94 20.06
N LEU A 5 13.73 14.76 19.71
CA LEU A 5 12.32 14.51 20.03
C LEU A 5 11.80 13.25 19.33
N ARG A 6 12.16 13.03 18.06
CA ARG A 6 11.80 11.82 17.30
C ARG A 6 12.41 10.53 17.92
N LYS A 7 13.66 10.58 18.36
CA LYS A 7 14.35 9.43 18.99
C LYS A 7 13.76 9.09 20.36
N ASN A 8 13.41 10.11 21.15
CA ASN A 8 12.84 9.92 22.49
C ASN A 8 11.37 9.48 22.41
N SER A 9 10.59 10.04 21.48
CA SER A 9 9.20 9.60 21.27
C SER A 9 9.15 8.11 20.90
N PHE A 10 10.06 7.63 20.04
CA PHE A 10 10.11 6.21 19.69
C PHE A 10 10.34 5.30 20.90
N ARG A 11 11.28 5.66 21.80
CA ARG A 11 11.54 4.90 23.04
C ARG A 11 10.35 4.88 23.98
N VAL A 12 9.64 6.01 24.11
CA VAL A 12 8.43 6.12 24.90
C VAL A 12 7.33 5.23 24.35
N PHE A 13 7.09 5.25 23.04
CA PHE A 13 6.14 4.34 22.40
C PHE A 13 6.53 2.87 22.58
N GLN A 14 7.80 2.54 22.46
CA GLN A 14 8.29 1.17 22.65
C GLN A 14 8.09 0.67 24.09
N ALA A 15 8.40 1.48 25.08
CA ALA A 15 8.17 1.15 26.49
C ALA A 15 6.68 1.05 26.78
N GLY A 16 5.89 2.02 26.29
CA GLY A 16 4.44 2.03 26.40
C GLY A 16 3.79 0.79 25.80
N ALA A 17 4.22 0.39 24.60
CA ALA A 17 3.68 -0.81 23.94
C ALA A 17 3.99 -2.11 24.70
N ARG A 18 5.15 -2.22 25.34
CA ARG A 18 5.49 -3.38 26.18
C ARG A 18 4.58 -3.44 27.43
N VAL A 19 4.43 -2.32 28.14
CA VAL A 19 3.53 -2.24 29.30
C VAL A 19 2.09 -2.54 28.89
N PHE A 20 1.63 -1.92 27.80
CA PHE A 20 0.32 -2.16 27.23
C PHE A 20 0.08 -3.65 26.91
N ALA A 21 1.07 -4.31 26.28
CA ALA A 21 0.98 -5.72 25.93
C ALA A 21 1.01 -6.68 27.13
N LEU A 22 1.53 -6.23 28.28
CA LEU A 22 1.47 -6.98 29.54
C LEU A 22 0.10 -6.82 30.23
N LEU A 23 -0.50 -5.65 30.15
CA LEU A 23 -1.75 -5.34 30.87
C LEU A 23 -3.01 -5.70 30.09
N ILE A 24 -2.95 -5.66 28.74
CA ILE A 24 -4.14 -5.86 27.89
C ILE A 24 -3.98 -7.13 27.07
N PRO A 25 -4.93 -8.08 27.12
CA PRO A 25 -4.92 -9.26 26.26
C PRO A 25 -4.92 -8.90 24.77
N ALA A 26 -4.16 -9.62 23.94
CA ALA A 26 -3.94 -9.30 22.53
C ALA A 26 -5.24 -9.14 21.71
N ARG A 27 -6.30 -9.90 22.03
CA ARG A 27 -7.62 -9.81 21.38
C ARG A 27 -8.28 -8.43 21.47
N TYR A 28 -7.85 -7.59 22.41
CA TYR A 28 -8.40 -6.23 22.61
C TYR A 28 -7.48 -5.13 22.09
N TRP A 29 -6.26 -5.45 21.61
CA TRP A 29 -5.25 -4.44 21.27
C TRP A 29 -5.75 -3.43 20.23
N TYR A 30 -6.40 -3.89 19.17
CA TYR A 30 -6.90 -2.99 18.14
C TYR A 30 -7.84 -1.93 18.72
N ARG A 31 -8.88 -2.39 19.43
CA ARG A 31 -9.89 -1.49 20.04
C ARG A 31 -9.28 -0.56 21.08
N ALA A 32 -8.42 -1.08 21.94
CA ALA A 32 -7.79 -0.31 23.00
C ALA A 32 -6.84 0.76 22.43
N VAL A 33 -6.03 0.41 21.43
CA VAL A 33 -5.17 1.36 20.72
C VAL A 33 -6.00 2.42 20.00
N LEU A 34 -7.08 2.05 19.31
CA LEU A 34 -7.98 3.00 18.67
C LEU A 34 -8.53 4.03 19.67
N GLN A 35 -9.04 3.59 20.82
CA GLN A 35 -9.59 4.50 21.84
C GLN A 35 -8.50 5.38 22.46
N LEU A 36 -7.33 4.82 22.75
CA LEU A 36 -6.18 5.57 23.24
C LEU A 36 -5.75 6.65 22.23
N CYS A 37 -5.67 6.31 20.95
CA CYS A 37 -5.30 7.25 19.90
C CYS A 37 -6.37 8.34 19.70
N ARG A 38 -7.65 8.00 19.83
CA ARG A 38 -8.74 9.00 19.81
C ARG A 38 -8.61 9.99 20.96
N LEU A 39 -8.31 9.49 22.16
CA LEU A 39 -8.07 10.33 23.34
C LEU A 39 -6.83 11.20 23.14
N GLN A 40 -5.72 10.63 22.68
CA GLN A 40 -4.50 11.40 22.37
C GLN A 40 -4.74 12.47 21.30
N ALA A 41 -5.47 12.13 20.22
CA ALA A 41 -5.83 13.08 19.18
C ALA A 41 -6.70 14.23 19.71
N PHE A 42 -7.60 13.95 20.65
CA PHE A 42 -8.42 14.97 21.28
C PHE A 42 -7.56 16.03 22.01
N PHE A 43 -6.58 15.59 22.81
CA PHE A 43 -5.65 16.49 23.49
C PHE A 43 -4.66 17.20 22.55
N LEU A 44 -4.34 16.60 21.40
CA LEU A 44 -3.42 17.17 20.42
C LEU A 44 -4.12 18.07 19.39
N ARG A 45 -5.46 18.18 19.42
CA ARG A 45 -6.25 19.03 18.49
C ARG A 45 -5.73 20.45 18.32
N PRO A 46 -5.32 21.19 19.36
CA PRO A 46 -4.79 22.53 19.18
C PRO A 46 -3.55 22.58 18.29
N LEU A 47 -2.73 21.52 18.29
CA LEU A 47 -1.52 21.41 17.47
C LEU A 47 -1.82 21.06 16.00
N ILE A 48 -2.99 20.50 15.71
CA ILE A 48 -3.43 20.18 14.34
C ILE A 48 -3.66 21.45 13.51
N ALA A 49 -4.07 22.55 14.15
CA ALA A 49 -4.26 23.83 13.48
C ALA A 49 -2.99 24.36 12.79
N ILE A 50 -1.81 23.89 13.22
CA ILE A 50 -0.49 24.25 12.68
C ILE A 50 0.02 23.18 11.69
N SER A 51 -0.67 22.04 11.56
CA SER A 51 -0.30 20.89 10.74
C SER A 51 -0.70 21.07 9.27
N PRO A 52 0.04 20.46 8.31
CA PRO A 52 -0.39 20.38 6.91
C PRO A 52 -1.74 19.66 6.72
N TYR A 53 -2.24 18.96 7.74
CA TYR A 53 -3.53 18.25 7.76
C TYR A 53 -4.69 19.12 8.28
N ARG A 54 -4.66 20.43 8.09
CA ARG A 54 -5.72 21.38 8.50
C ARG A 54 -7.13 21.01 8.05
N GLY A 55 -7.26 20.23 6.95
CA GLY A 55 -8.55 19.75 6.44
C GLY A 55 -9.16 18.60 7.24
N ASP A 56 -8.39 17.91 8.09
CA ASP A 56 -8.87 16.80 8.92
C ASP A 56 -9.62 17.29 10.16
N ARG A 57 -10.84 17.82 9.93
CA ARG A 57 -11.70 18.33 11.02
C ARG A 57 -12.05 17.30 12.09
N ARG A 58 -11.96 16.00 11.78
CA ARG A 58 -12.28 14.90 12.71
C ARG A 58 -11.06 14.30 13.40
N GLY A 59 -9.86 14.67 13.00
CA GLY A 59 -8.63 14.10 13.53
C GLY A 59 -8.40 12.64 13.12
N SER A 60 -9.12 12.11 12.10
CA SER A 60 -9.02 10.72 11.68
C SER A 60 -7.64 10.38 11.15
N VAL A 61 -7.03 11.28 10.40
CA VAL A 61 -5.66 11.10 9.88
C VAL A 61 -4.65 11.11 11.02
N LEU A 62 -4.81 11.99 12.01
CA LEU A 62 -3.94 12.00 13.20
C LEU A 62 -4.10 10.71 14.01
N VAL A 63 -5.35 10.25 14.24
CA VAL A 63 -5.62 8.97 14.91
C VAL A 63 -4.94 7.83 14.16
N ALA A 64 -5.06 7.79 12.83
CA ALA A 64 -4.42 6.76 12.01
C ALA A 64 -2.88 6.78 12.11
N TRP A 65 -2.23 7.96 12.14
CA TRP A 65 -0.79 8.09 12.36
C TRP A 65 -0.35 7.62 13.75
N LEU A 66 -1.13 7.94 14.78
CA LEU A 66 -0.87 7.45 16.15
C LEU A 66 -1.01 5.92 16.21
N MET A 67 -2.09 5.36 15.62
CA MET A 67 -2.28 3.91 15.52
C MET A 67 -1.14 3.24 14.77
N ASN A 68 -0.66 3.83 13.68
CA ASN A 68 0.50 3.34 12.94
C ASN A 68 1.73 3.20 13.84
N SER A 69 2.00 4.22 14.68
CA SER A 69 3.11 4.18 15.63
C SER A 69 2.96 3.09 16.68
N TRP A 70 1.75 2.90 17.22
CA TRP A 70 1.45 1.84 18.17
C TRP A 70 1.58 0.44 17.54
N PHE A 71 0.99 0.23 16.35
CA PHE A 71 1.02 -1.08 15.68
C PHE A 71 2.42 -1.48 15.23
N GLN A 72 3.26 -0.56 14.83
CA GLN A 72 4.68 -0.85 14.59
C GLN A 72 5.35 -1.45 15.83
N GLN A 73 5.10 -0.90 17.02
CA GLN A 73 5.71 -1.40 18.26
C GLN A 73 5.09 -2.74 18.71
N LEU A 74 3.77 -2.89 18.57
CA LEU A 74 3.08 -4.13 18.94
C LEU A 74 3.44 -5.28 18.00
N SER A 75 3.56 -5.03 16.70
CA SER A 75 3.99 -6.03 15.72
C SER A 75 5.44 -6.49 15.95
N ALA A 76 6.30 -5.63 16.48
CA ALA A 76 7.66 -6.00 16.87
C ALA A 76 7.71 -7.00 18.06
N LEU A 77 6.59 -7.23 18.74
CA LEU A 77 6.47 -8.29 19.75
C LEU A 77 6.17 -9.67 19.14
N HIS A 78 5.94 -9.73 17.81
CA HIS A 78 5.68 -10.94 17.02
C HIS A 78 4.49 -11.76 17.56
N ARG A 79 3.53 -11.10 18.21
CA ARG A 79 2.30 -11.73 18.72
C ARG A 79 1.13 -11.43 17.79
N PRO A 80 0.32 -12.43 17.42
CA PRO A 80 -0.88 -12.20 16.64
C PRO A 80 -1.91 -11.38 17.46
N PHE A 81 -2.57 -10.44 16.79
CA PHE A 81 -3.69 -9.69 17.36
C PHE A 81 -4.67 -9.30 16.25
N PRO A 82 -5.97 -9.24 16.53
CA PRO A 82 -6.95 -8.89 15.52
C PRO A 82 -6.76 -7.43 15.09
N ILE A 83 -6.80 -7.21 13.77
CA ILE A 83 -6.89 -5.88 13.16
C ILE A 83 -8.19 -5.84 12.38
N SER A 84 -9.00 -4.79 12.58
CA SER A 84 -10.22 -4.60 11.79
C SER A 84 -9.86 -3.97 10.45
N VAL A 85 -9.78 -4.81 9.43
CA VAL A 85 -9.51 -4.41 8.04
C VAL A 85 -10.64 -4.90 7.17
N ARG A 86 -11.16 -4.01 6.35
CA ARG A 86 -12.09 -4.32 5.25
C ARG A 86 -11.45 -3.90 3.95
N SER A 87 -11.66 -4.68 2.90
CA SER A 87 -11.22 -4.33 1.55
C SER A 87 -12.39 -4.07 0.61
N THR A 88 -12.12 -3.30 -0.43
CA THR A 88 -13.01 -3.10 -1.58
C THR A 88 -12.20 -3.12 -2.86
N GLY A 89 -12.82 -3.55 -3.96
CA GLY A 89 -12.10 -3.72 -5.23
C GLY A 89 -11.24 -4.98 -5.32
N ASP A 90 -11.50 -5.99 -4.49
CA ASP A 90 -10.72 -7.24 -4.42
C ASP A 90 -10.65 -7.97 -5.77
N GLN A 91 -11.70 -7.85 -6.61
CA GLN A 91 -11.72 -8.39 -7.97
C GLN A 91 -10.57 -7.85 -8.83
N VAL A 92 -10.10 -6.62 -8.59
CA VAL A 92 -8.95 -6.04 -9.32
C VAL A 92 -7.67 -6.79 -8.95
N VAL A 93 -7.52 -7.14 -7.66
CA VAL A 93 -6.37 -7.93 -7.19
C VAL A 93 -6.42 -9.35 -7.76
N HIS A 94 -7.58 -10.03 -7.71
CA HIS A 94 -7.72 -11.38 -8.25
C HIS A 94 -7.48 -11.42 -9.76
N GLN A 95 -7.98 -10.43 -10.50
CA GLN A 95 -7.69 -10.30 -11.93
C GLN A 95 -6.20 -10.09 -12.19
N ALA A 96 -5.54 -9.24 -11.42
CA ALA A 96 -4.10 -9.00 -11.56
C ALA A 96 -3.27 -10.24 -11.19
N ALA A 97 -3.70 -11.00 -10.18
CA ALA A 97 -3.03 -12.23 -9.74
C ALA A 97 -3.11 -13.36 -10.76
N SER A 98 -4.08 -13.33 -11.68
CA SER A 98 -4.18 -14.31 -12.77
C SER A 98 -3.16 -14.05 -13.91
N ASN A 99 -2.46 -12.91 -13.89
CA ASN A 99 -1.41 -12.63 -14.89
C ASN A 99 -0.15 -13.48 -14.62
N PRO A 100 0.30 -14.29 -15.57
CA PRO A 100 1.51 -15.12 -15.41
C PRO A 100 2.80 -14.30 -15.26
N LYS A 101 2.76 -12.99 -15.56
CA LYS A 101 3.87 -12.05 -15.35
C LYS A 101 3.83 -11.37 -13.99
N GLY A 102 2.96 -11.82 -13.09
CA GLY A 102 2.78 -11.23 -11.77
C GLY A 102 2.20 -9.83 -11.79
N PHE A 103 2.15 -9.20 -10.63
CA PHE A 103 1.60 -7.85 -10.49
C PHE A 103 2.31 -7.03 -9.41
N VAL A 104 2.18 -5.71 -9.50
CA VAL A 104 2.72 -4.78 -8.51
C VAL A 104 1.57 -3.99 -7.91
N ILE A 105 1.53 -3.97 -6.57
CA ILE A 105 0.62 -3.10 -5.84
C ILE A 105 1.37 -1.81 -5.52
N CYS A 106 0.84 -0.69 -6.00
CA CYS A 106 1.40 0.63 -5.79
C CYS A 106 0.50 1.43 -4.85
N SER A 107 1.11 1.99 -3.81
CA SER A 107 0.43 2.88 -2.85
C SER A 107 1.33 4.06 -2.50
N GLY A 108 0.81 5.02 -1.72
CA GLY A 108 1.58 6.11 -1.14
C GLY A 108 1.88 5.89 0.35
N HIS A 109 2.67 6.79 0.93
CA HIS A 109 2.96 6.81 2.37
C HIS A 109 1.73 7.28 3.18
N LEU A 110 0.71 6.43 3.22
CA LEU A 110 -0.50 6.63 4.01
C LEU A 110 -0.31 6.11 5.44
N PRO A 111 -0.99 6.70 6.44
CA PRO A 111 -1.11 6.06 7.74
C PRO A 111 -1.78 4.69 7.57
N LEU A 112 -1.38 3.72 8.38
CA LEU A 112 -1.89 2.34 8.33
C LEU A 112 -1.65 1.58 7.01
N VAL A 113 -0.77 2.06 6.12
CA VAL A 113 -0.47 1.40 4.83
C VAL A 113 -0.01 -0.06 5.00
N HIS A 114 0.51 -0.43 6.15
CA HIS A 114 0.83 -1.82 6.49
C HIS A 114 -0.40 -2.76 6.50
N CYS A 115 -1.61 -2.22 6.69
CA CYS A 115 -2.85 -2.99 6.57
C CYS A 115 -3.11 -3.45 5.13
N LEU A 116 -2.53 -2.80 4.12
CA LEU A 116 -2.53 -3.26 2.74
C LEU A 116 -1.90 -4.65 2.61
N VAL A 117 -0.72 -4.85 3.19
CA VAL A 117 -0.02 -6.14 3.15
C VAL A 117 -0.82 -7.21 3.90
N ARG A 118 -1.45 -6.84 5.01
CA ARG A 118 -2.35 -7.72 5.76
C ARG A 118 -3.55 -8.14 4.90
N SER A 119 -4.24 -7.21 4.26
CA SER A 119 -5.39 -7.47 3.39
C SER A 119 -5.03 -8.40 2.22
N LEU A 120 -3.88 -8.18 1.56
CA LEU A 120 -3.40 -9.05 0.48
C LEU A 120 -3.09 -10.47 0.97
N THR A 121 -2.50 -10.60 2.16
CA THR A 121 -2.22 -11.91 2.77
C THR A 121 -3.51 -12.65 3.09
N ASP A 122 -4.50 -11.97 3.65
CA ASP A 122 -5.82 -12.55 3.97
C ASP A 122 -6.59 -12.99 2.70
N MET A 123 -6.38 -12.31 1.56
CA MET A 123 -6.91 -12.72 0.25
C MET A 123 -6.12 -13.88 -0.41
N GLY A 124 -5.04 -14.38 0.20
CA GLY A 124 -4.20 -15.44 -0.37
C GLY A 124 -3.17 -14.97 -1.39
N HIS A 125 -2.92 -13.65 -1.47
CA HIS A 125 -1.93 -13.05 -2.40
C HIS A 125 -0.79 -12.34 -1.64
N PRO A 126 -0.02 -13.04 -0.78
CA PRO A 126 1.03 -12.43 0.02
C PRO A 126 2.12 -11.81 -0.87
N PRO A 127 2.36 -10.49 -0.78
CA PRO A 127 3.34 -9.84 -1.64
C PRO A 127 4.74 -9.87 -1.03
N THR A 128 5.76 -9.72 -1.88
CA THR A 128 7.07 -9.28 -1.40
C THR A 128 7.04 -7.78 -1.15
N ALA A 129 7.29 -7.36 0.08
CA ALA A 129 7.23 -5.96 0.45
C ALA A 129 8.55 -5.22 0.15
N VAL A 130 8.48 -4.06 -0.51
CA VAL A 130 9.60 -3.12 -0.60
C VAL A 130 9.52 -2.17 0.59
N VAL A 131 10.43 -2.32 1.55
CA VAL A 131 10.41 -1.61 2.82
C VAL A 131 11.62 -0.71 2.99
N SER A 132 11.44 0.48 3.55
CA SER A 132 12.56 1.33 3.94
C SER A 132 13.37 0.67 5.07
N ARG A 133 14.66 0.99 5.11
CA ARG A 133 15.58 0.50 6.16
C ARG A 133 15.19 1.13 7.50
N GLU A 134 14.30 0.51 8.25
CA GLU A 134 14.10 0.83 9.65
C GLU A 134 15.09 0.02 10.51
N LYS A 135 15.71 0.70 11.49
CA LYS A 135 16.62 0.06 12.43
C LYS A 135 15.89 -1.05 13.18
N GLY A 136 16.30 -2.29 12.98
CA GLY A 136 15.78 -3.45 13.69
C GLY A 136 14.94 -4.41 12.85
N SER A 137 14.72 -4.14 11.55
CA SER A 137 14.15 -5.15 10.67
C SER A 137 15.17 -6.26 10.45
N ASN A 138 14.81 -7.50 10.77
CA ASN A 138 15.55 -8.68 10.33
C ASN A 138 15.67 -8.60 8.81
N GLU A 139 16.90 -8.55 8.30
CA GLU A 139 17.15 -8.42 6.85
C GLU A 139 16.35 -9.47 6.09
N GLY A 140 15.55 -8.99 5.11
CA GLY A 140 14.77 -9.86 4.25
C GLY A 140 13.39 -10.29 4.76
N LYS A 141 12.93 -9.83 5.94
CA LYS A 141 11.61 -10.17 6.48
C LYS A 141 10.78 -8.94 6.82
N TYR A 142 9.50 -9.00 6.49
CA TYR A 142 8.47 -8.03 6.85
C TYR A 142 7.41 -8.72 7.72
N TRP A 143 7.20 -8.23 8.92
CA TRP A 143 6.19 -8.78 9.82
C TRP A 143 4.82 -8.19 9.49
N VAL A 144 3.90 -9.07 9.07
CA VAL A 144 2.53 -8.67 8.75
C VAL A 144 1.80 -8.28 10.03
N TRP A 145 1.24 -7.10 10.05
CA TRP A 145 0.56 -6.60 11.22
C TRP A 145 -0.59 -7.51 11.63
N GLY A 146 -0.58 -7.87 12.91
CA GLY A 146 -1.63 -8.66 13.54
C GLY A 146 -1.65 -10.15 13.20
N SER A 147 -0.90 -10.64 12.19
CA SER A 147 -0.86 -12.08 11.89
C SER A 147 0.19 -12.83 12.68
N GLY A 148 1.29 -12.17 13.07
CA GLY A 148 2.47 -12.84 13.60
C GLY A 148 3.32 -13.56 12.54
N GLU A 149 2.95 -13.43 11.25
CA GLU A 149 3.66 -14.02 10.12
C GLU A 149 4.70 -13.06 9.53
N ALA A 150 5.74 -13.63 8.95
CA ALA A 150 6.77 -12.89 8.24
C ALA A 150 6.72 -13.18 6.74
N LEU A 151 6.68 -12.15 5.93
CA LEU A 151 6.78 -12.22 4.48
C LEU A 151 8.19 -11.84 4.00
N PRO A 152 8.56 -12.24 2.78
CA PRO A 152 9.77 -11.73 2.12
C PRO A 152 9.73 -10.21 2.01
N ALA A 153 10.86 -9.57 2.29
CA ALA A 153 11.01 -8.13 2.16
C ALA A 153 12.30 -7.78 1.39
N MET A 154 12.23 -6.67 0.67
CA MET A 154 13.38 -6.11 -0.03
C MET A 154 13.67 -4.71 0.50
N LEU A 155 14.95 -4.41 0.70
CA LEU A 155 15.39 -3.04 0.98
C LEU A 155 15.54 -2.28 -0.35
N PRO A 156 15.23 -0.98 -0.40
CA PRO A 156 15.51 -0.13 -1.55
C PRO A 156 17.04 -0.01 -1.70
N SER A 157 17.58 -0.78 -2.61
CA SER A 157 18.98 -0.86 -2.98
C SER A 157 19.13 -0.62 -4.48
N ARG A 158 20.37 -0.50 -4.99
CA ARG A 158 20.59 -0.30 -6.43
C ARG A 158 20.07 -1.47 -7.28
N ASP A 159 20.01 -2.66 -6.70
CA ASP A 159 19.55 -3.90 -7.33
C ASP A 159 18.06 -4.20 -7.08
N VAL A 160 17.32 -3.33 -6.40
CA VAL A 160 15.90 -3.58 -6.08
C VAL A 160 15.06 -3.83 -7.34
N LEU A 161 15.29 -3.09 -8.41
CA LEU A 161 14.55 -3.27 -9.67
C LEU A 161 14.87 -4.62 -10.32
N ILE A 162 16.09 -5.14 -10.19
CA ILE A 162 16.48 -6.46 -10.67
C ILE A 162 15.73 -7.54 -9.87
N LYS A 163 15.67 -7.40 -8.56
CA LYS A 163 14.92 -8.32 -7.68
C LYS A 163 13.41 -8.29 -7.98
N VAL A 164 12.83 -7.09 -8.15
CA VAL A 164 11.43 -6.93 -8.58
C VAL A 164 11.19 -7.66 -9.90
N ARG A 165 12.07 -7.44 -10.91
CA ARG A 165 11.99 -8.14 -12.20
C ARG A 165 11.98 -9.66 -12.05
N THR A 166 12.85 -10.20 -11.19
CA THR A 166 12.92 -11.65 -10.94
C THR A 166 11.62 -12.17 -10.35
N ILE A 167 11.06 -11.51 -9.33
CA ILE A 167 9.80 -11.91 -8.70
C ILE A 167 8.65 -11.90 -9.71
N LEU A 168 8.52 -10.81 -10.46
CA LEU A 168 7.44 -10.66 -11.44
C LEU A 168 7.53 -11.68 -12.58
N ARG A 169 8.74 -12.02 -13.06
CA ARG A 169 8.93 -13.05 -14.08
C ARG A 169 8.49 -14.45 -13.64
N HIS A 170 8.48 -14.71 -12.34
CA HIS A 170 7.99 -15.97 -11.76
C HIS A 170 6.51 -15.87 -11.33
N GLY A 171 5.78 -14.87 -11.78
CA GLY A 171 4.36 -14.70 -11.46
C GLY A 171 4.08 -14.22 -10.03
N GLY A 172 5.12 -13.75 -9.32
CA GLY A 172 4.97 -13.25 -7.97
C GLY A 172 4.38 -11.85 -7.89
N SER A 173 4.10 -11.38 -6.68
CA SER A 173 3.57 -10.04 -6.41
C SER A 173 4.52 -9.20 -5.56
N VAL A 174 4.50 -7.89 -5.81
CA VAL A 174 5.34 -6.91 -5.09
C VAL A 174 4.46 -5.78 -4.58
N ALA A 175 4.62 -5.41 -3.32
CA ALA A 175 4.01 -4.21 -2.73
C ALA A 175 5.05 -3.10 -2.59
N ALA A 176 4.80 -1.94 -3.17
CA ALA A 176 5.71 -0.81 -3.18
C ALA A 176 5.01 0.52 -2.88
N LEU A 177 5.65 1.35 -2.05
CA LEU A 177 5.29 2.75 -1.91
C LEU A 177 6.02 3.53 -2.99
N VAL A 178 5.27 4.15 -3.89
CA VAL A 178 5.82 4.77 -5.11
C VAL A 178 6.01 6.26 -4.99
N ASP A 179 5.54 6.90 -3.92
CA ASP A 179 5.77 8.30 -3.60
C ASP A 179 7.06 8.51 -2.76
N ARG A 180 7.56 9.73 -2.76
CA ARG A 180 8.70 10.15 -1.93
C ARG A 180 8.24 10.71 -0.56
N GLY A 181 7.16 10.19 -0.01
CA GLY A 181 6.61 10.65 1.26
C GLY A 181 6.05 12.07 1.18
N ILE A 182 6.53 12.99 2.03
CA ILE A 182 5.98 14.35 2.17
C ILE A 182 5.99 15.16 0.85
N SER A 183 6.97 14.94 -0.03
CA SER A 183 7.06 15.65 -1.31
C SER A 183 6.03 15.20 -2.35
N ARG A 184 5.37 14.06 -2.13
CA ARG A 184 4.40 13.43 -3.04
C ARG A 184 4.85 13.33 -4.50
N THR A 185 6.16 13.34 -4.73
CA THR A 185 6.73 13.04 -6.04
C THR A 185 6.86 11.54 -6.21
N PHE A 186 6.51 11.02 -7.38
CA PHE A 186 6.48 9.58 -7.64
C PHE A 186 7.73 9.11 -8.38
N HIS A 187 8.07 7.84 -8.20
CA HIS A 187 9.16 7.17 -8.90
C HIS A 187 8.68 6.56 -10.21
N HIS A 188 8.97 7.18 -11.35
CA HIS A 188 8.53 6.72 -12.68
C HIS A 188 9.19 5.39 -13.13
N ASN A 189 10.43 5.13 -12.70
CA ASN A 189 11.19 3.98 -13.20
C ASN A 189 10.54 2.62 -12.91
N ILE A 190 9.78 2.51 -11.82
CA ILE A 190 9.06 1.26 -11.52
C ILE A 190 7.98 0.98 -12.56
N PHE A 191 7.26 2.00 -13.03
CA PHE A 191 6.20 1.84 -14.03
C PHE A 191 6.76 1.45 -15.41
N ARG A 192 7.90 2.04 -15.81
CA ARG A 192 8.61 1.65 -17.02
C ARG A 192 9.08 0.21 -16.95
N LEU A 193 9.58 -0.25 -15.79
CA LEU A 193 9.95 -1.65 -15.58
C LEU A 193 8.73 -2.57 -15.71
N ILE A 194 7.62 -2.26 -15.04
CA ILE A 194 6.40 -3.04 -15.05
C ILE A 194 5.87 -3.17 -16.48
N HIS A 195 5.82 -2.06 -17.24
CA HIS A 195 5.44 -2.06 -18.65
C HIS A 195 6.34 -3.01 -19.48
N SER A 196 7.67 -2.92 -19.33
CA SER A 196 8.62 -3.76 -20.08
C SER A 196 8.48 -5.26 -19.80
N LEU A 197 7.91 -5.63 -18.66
CA LEU A 197 7.69 -7.01 -18.25
C LEU A 197 6.30 -7.54 -18.63
N GLY A 198 5.36 -6.67 -18.97
CA GLY A 198 3.95 -7.01 -19.16
C GLY A 198 3.25 -7.43 -17.86
N ALA A 199 3.80 -7.01 -16.71
CA ALA A 199 3.18 -7.21 -15.40
C ALA A 199 2.02 -6.23 -15.22
N GLN A 200 1.06 -6.58 -14.34
CA GLN A 200 -0.07 -5.69 -14.04
C GLN A 200 0.24 -4.76 -12.86
N VAL A 201 -0.48 -3.65 -12.82
CA VAL A 201 -0.44 -2.69 -11.71
C VAL A 201 -1.81 -2.65 -11.05
N VAL A 202 -1.81 -2.70 -9.72
CA VAL A 202 -2.96 -2.42 -8.87
C VAL A 202 -2.63 -1.21 -8.01
N PHE A 203 -3.49 -0.22 -8.00
CA PHE A 203 -3.39 0.88 -7.06
C PHE A 203 -4.13 0.54 -5.77
N ALA A 204 -3.60 0.99 -4.65
CA ALA A 204 -4.24 0.79 -3.37
C ALA A 204 -4.14 2.02 -2.49
N THR A 205 -5.20 2.29 -1.74
CA THR A 205 -5.23 3.30 -0.69
C THR A 205 -5.71 2.70 0.62
N VAL A 206 -5.36 3.34 1.73
CA VAL A 206 -5.74 2.89 3.08
C VAL A 206 -6.25 4.07 3.88
N ALA A 207 -7.42 3.95 4.47
CA ALA A 207 -8.05 4.98 5.29
C ALA A 207 -8.66 4.41 6.56
N LEU A 208 -8.55 5.17 7.67
CA LEU A 208 -9.29 4.88 8.89
C LEU A 208 -10.72 5.43 8.76
N GLN A 209 -11.71 4.56 8.88
CA GLN A 209 -13.11 4.94 8.80
C GLN A 209 -13.62 5.52 10.14
N PRO A 210 -14.72 6.28 10.16
CA PRO A 210 -15.29 6.86 11.38
C PRO A 210 -15.69 5.84 12.46
N ASP A 211 -16.11 4.64 12.04
CA ASP A 211 -16.42 3.51 12.92
C ASP A 211 -15.16 2.89 13.56
N GLY A 212 -13.99 3.23 13.03
CA GLY A 212 -12.69 2.75 13.50
C GLY A 212 -12.18 1.54 12.71
N GLU A 213 -12.87 1.11 11.68
CA GLU A 213 -12.39 0.09 10.76
C GLU A 213 -11.35 0.67 9.79
N THR A 214 -10.36 -0.11 9.40
CA THR A 214 -9.41 0.28 8.36
C THR A 214 -9.92 -0.21 7.01
N LEU A 215 -10.20 0.71 6.08
CA LEU A 215 -10.59 0.41 4.71
C LEU A 215 -9.36 0.40 3.81
N VAL A 216 -9.18 -0.71 3.08
CA VAL A 216 -8.23 -0.83 1.97
C VAL A 216 -9.02 -0.82 0.67
N GLU A 217 -8.78 0.16 -0.19
CA GLU A 217 -9.42 0.29 -1.50
C GLU A 217 -8.43 -0.08 -2.59
N TYR A 218 -8.79 -1.07 -3.42
CA TYR A 218 -8.02 -1.46 -4.60
C TYR A 218 -8.71 -0.96 -5.87
N PHE A 219 -7.92 -0.42 -6.80
CA PHE A 219 -8.45 0.03 -8.09
C PHE A 219 -7.42 -0.13 -9.20
N ALA A 220 -7.93 -0.32 -10.42
CA ALA A 220 -7.09 -0.40 -11.58
C ALA A 220 -6.59 1.00 -11.99
N PRO A 221 -5.38 1.11 -12.57
CA PRO A 221 -4.95 2.34 -13.23
C PRO A 221 -5.87 2.65 -14.42
N PRO A 222 -6.15 3.93 -14.71
CA PRO A 222 -6.94 4.35 -15.87
C PRO A 222 -6.38 3.83 -17.20
N ASP A 223 -5.07 3.78 -17.35
CA ASP A 223 -4.37 3.16 -18.47
C ASP A 223 -3.47 2.04 -17.95
N PRO A 224 -3.78 0.76 -18.25
CA PRO A 224 -3.03 -0.37 -17.74
C PRO A 224 -1.65 -0.56 -18.41
N PHE A 225 -1.38 0.16 -19.49
CA PHE A 225 -0.20 -0.16 -20.33
C PHE A 225 1.06 0.64 -19.94
N PHE A 226 0.94 1.80 -19.29
CA PHE A 226 2.10 2.63 -18.89
C PHE A 226 3.13 2.84 -20.03
N SER A 227 2.63 2.95 -21.27
CA SER A 227 3.45 2.90 -22.49
C SER A 227 4.25 4.18 -22.75
N SER A 228 3.84 5.31 -22.17
CA SER A 228 4.47 6.62 -22.34
C SER A 228 4.53 7.38 -21.02
N ASP A 229 5.33 8.45 -20.99
CA ASP A 229 5.39 9.33 -19.83
C ASP A 229 4.04 10.03 -19.58
N GLU A 230 3.24 10.26 -20.62
CA GLU A 230 1.89 10.82 -20.50
C GLU A 230 0.94 9.83 -19.80
N THR A 231 0.92 8.55 -20.22
CA THR A 231 0.10 7.53 -19.57
C THR A 231 0.53 7.27 -18.12
N ILE A 232 1.84 7.33 -17.84
CA ILE A 232 2.34 7.28 -16.46
C ILE A 232 1.81 8.47 -15.65
N ALA A 233 1.83 9.68 -16.20
CA ALA A 233 1.34 10.89 -15.51
C ALA A 233 -0.17 10.80 -15.21
N ILE A 234 -1.00 10.36 -16.16
CA ILE A 234 -2.45 10.15 -15.97
C ILE A 234 -2.70 9.15 -14.84
N ASN A 235 -2.00 8.01 -14.86
CA ASN A 235 -2.13 6.98 -13.83
C ASN A 235 -1.70 7.49 -12.45
N LEU A 236 -0.62 8.27 -12.36
CA LEU A 236 -0.16 8.86 -11.11
C LEU A 236 -1.11 9.92 -10.57
N GLN A 237 -1.79 10.68 -11.43
CA GLN A 237 -2.85 11.59 -11.02
C GLN A 237 -4.03 10.82 -10.40
N ALA A 238 -4.41 9.68 -10.97
CA ALA A 238 -5.46 8.82 -10.40
C ALA A 238 -5.07 8.26 -9.04
N LEU A 239 -3.83 7.79 -8.88
CA LEU A 239 -3.32 7.33 -7.58
C LEU A 239 -3.28 8.49 -6.57
N GLN A 240 -2.82 9.68 -6.96
CA GLN A 240 -2.80 10.87 -6.10
C GLN A 240 -4.21 11.25 -5.64
N ALA A 241 -5.20 11.23 -6.56
CA ALA A 241 -6.59 11.50 -6.22
C ALA A 241 -7.15 10.45 -5.22
N GLY A 242 -6.77 9.18 -5.37
CA GLY A 242 -7.08 8.13 -4.39
C GLY A 242 -6.47 8.40 -3.01
N ILE A 243 -5.18 8.76 -2.97
CA ILE A 243 -4.48 9.13 -1.72
C ILE A 243 -5.16 10.34 -1.06
N ASP A 244 -5.50 11.36 -1.83
CA ASP A 244 -6.16 12.57 -1.31
C ASP A 244 -7.55 12.23 -0.73
N ARG A 245 -8.33 11.38 -1.40
CA ARG A 245 -9.60 10.87 -0.84
C ARG A 245 -9.39 10.12 0.48
N ALA A 246 -8.39 9.25 0.55
CA ALA A 246 -8.08 8.48 1.76
C ALA A 246 -7.68 9.37 2.95
N LEU A 247 -7.11 10.55 2.68
CA LEU A 247 -6.74 11.55 3.68
C LEU A 247 -7.86 12.56 3.98
N MET A 248 -8.96 12.55 3.21
CA MET A 248 -10.11 13.43 3.45
C MET A 248 -11.09 12.80 4.45
N PRO A 249 -11.73 13.60 5.31
CA PRO A 249 -12.77 13.09 6.19
C PRO A 249 -13.99 12.64 5.36
N SER A 250 -14.52 11.46 5.69
CA SER A 250 -15.63 10.78 4.99
C SER A 250 -16.95 11.57 4.86
N SER A 251 -17.04 12.77 5.43
CA SER A 251 -18.25 13.62 5.38
C SER A 251 -18.44 14.39 4.07
N THR A 252 -17.47 14.36 3.15
CA THR A 252 -17.56 15.05 1.86
C THR A 252 -17.75 14.10 0.66
N LEU A 253 -17.75 12.80 0.93
CA LEU A 253 -18.01 11.79 -0.10
C LEU A 253 -19.51 11.53 -0.25
N THR A 254 -20.23 12.49 -0.80
CA THR A 254 -21.35 12.18 -1.69
C THR A 254 -20.70 11.42 -2.87
N ALA A 255 -21.09 10.17 -3.03
CA ALA A 255 -20.54 9.25 -4.02
C ALA A 255 -20.32 9.95 -5.37
N ALA A 256 -19.06 10.24 -5.70
CA ALA A 256 -18.75 10.49 -7.09
C ALA A 256 -19.07 9.16 -7.81
N PRO A 257 -19.86 9.18 -8.88
CA PRO A 257 -20.19 7.97 -9.61
C PRO A 257 -18.86 7.33 -10.05
N VAL A 258 -18.64 6.09 -9.61
CA VAL A 258 -17.63 5.23 -10.22
C VAL A 258 -18.02 5.15 -11.68
N LEU A 259 -17.29 5.81 -12.57
CA LEU A 259 -17.50 5.67 -14.01
C LEU A 259 -17.36 4.17 -14.30
N PRO A 260 -18.39 3.54 -14.87
CA PRO A 260 -18.27 2.14 -15.28
C PRO A 260 -17.06 2.03 -16.23
N PRO A 261 -16.31 0.92 -16.18
CA PRO A 261 -15.25 0.69 -17.14
C PRO A 261 -15.85 0.87 -18.51
N LYS A 262 -15.29 1.78 -19.33
CA LYS A 262 -15.66 1.91 -20.73
C LYS A 262 -15.54 0.51 -21.33
N ASP A 263 -16.66 -0.01 -21.86
CA ASP A 263 -16.66 -1.28 -22.59
C ASP A 263 -15.54 -1.21 -23.62
N ILE A 264 -14.50 -2.02 -23.42
CA ILE A 264 -13.41 -2.15 -24.38
C ILE A 264 -14.04 -2.88 -25.57
N PRO A 265 -14.06 -2.27 -26.78
CA PRO A 265 -14.64 -2.93 -27.93
C PRO A 265 -13.92 -4.27 -28.17
N PRO A 266 -14.63 -5.35 -28.49
CA PRO A 266 -14.02 -6.68 -28.65
C PRO A 266 -12.96 -6.76 -29.77
N GLU A 267 -12.87 -5.75 -30.64
CA GLU A 267 -11.84 -5.66 -31.68
C GLU A 267 -10.42 -5.47 -31.18
N SER A 268 -10.22 -4.93 -29.96
CA SER A 268 -8.86 -4.74 -29.42
C SER A 268 -8.20 -6.07 -28.98
N ALA A 269 -9.00 -7.04 -28.57
CA ALA A 269 -8.53 -8.39 -28.20
C ALA A 269 -8.05 -9.21 -29.41
N ALA A 270 -8.70 -9.04 -30.55
CA ALA A 270 -8.35 -9.74 -31.78
C ALA A 270 -7.01 -9.25 -32.39
N ASN A 271 -6.72 -7.95 -32.26
CA ASN A 271 -5.47 -7.36 -32.74
C ASN A 271 -4.26 -7.75 -31.89
N PHE A 272 -4.48 -8.02 -30.61
CA PHE A 272 -3.40 -8.49 -29.71
C PHE A 272 -2.97 -9.93 -30.03
N SER A 273 -3.92 -10.79 -30.37
CA SER A 273 -3.63 -12.18 -30.77
C SER A 273 -2.88 -12.24 -32.11
N ARG A 274 -3.20 -11.37 -33.06
CA ARG A 274 -2.53 -11.30 -34.38
C ARG A 274 -1.09 -10.78 -34.29
N ARG A 275 -0.79 -9.81 -33.44
CA ARG A 275 0.58 -9.29 -33.27
C ARG A 275 1.52 -10.32 -32.65
N ASN A 276 1.04 -11.13 -31.71
CA ASN A 276 1.85 -12.18 -31.10
C ASN A 276 2.13 -13.37 -32.00
N SER A 277 1.26 -13.64 -32.98
CA SER A 277 1.53 -14.69 -34.00
C SER A 277 2.59 -14.26 -35.01
N ILE A 278 2.69 -12.98 -35.36
CA ILE A 278 3.71 -12.46 -36.29
C ILE A 278 5.10 -12.49 -35.63
N LEU A 279 5.20 -12.13 -34.33
CA LEU A 279 6.49 -12.17 -33.61
C LEU A 279 7.01 -13.59 -33.34
N ARG A 280 6.14 -14.62 -33.39
CA ARG A 280 6.57 -16.03 -33.29
C ARG A 280 7.10 -16.58 -34.59
N SER A 281 6.54 -16.19 -35.74
CA SER A 281 7.00 -16.64 -37.06
C SER A 281 8.41 -16.13 -37.39
N ASP A 282 8.76 -14.92 -36.97
CA ASP A 282 10.08 -14.33 -37.24
C ASP A 282 11.20 -14.93 -36.37
N SER A 283 10.87 -15.48 -35.20
CA SER A 283 11.87 -16.14 -34.32
C SER A 283 12.22 -17.58 -34.77
N GLU A 284 11.32 -18.24 -35.47
CA GLU A 284 11.57 -19.59 -36.00
C GLU A 284 12.31 -19.58 -37.35
N ALA A 285 12.24 -18.47 -38.09
CA ALA A 285 12.98 -18.30 -39.37
C ALA A 285 14.47 -17.96 -39.19
N SER A 286 14.88 -17.49 -38.02
CA SER A 286 16.28 -17.11 -37.71
C SER A 286 17.13 -18.26 -37.15
N ASN A 287 16.55 -19.43 -36.91
CA ASN A 287 17.23 -20.62 -36.37
C ASN A 287 17.36 -21.79 -37.37
N ARG A 288 17.29 -21.50 -38.68
CA ARG A 288 17.64 -22.47 -39.73
C ARG A 288 18.83 -22.02 -40.52
#